data_2c4f17472105d236a51c764cad41f675
#
_entry.id   2c4f17472105d236a51c764cad41f675
#
_cell.length_a   1.000
_cell.length_b   1.000
_cell.length_c   1.000
_cell.angle_alpha   90.00
_cell.angle_beta   90.00
_cell.angle_gamma   90.00
#
_symmetry.space_group_name_H-M   'P 1'
#
loop_
_entity.id
_entity.type
_entity.pdbx_description
1 polymer ?
#
loop_
_entity_poly.entity_id
_entity_poly.type
_entity_poly.pdbx_seq_one_letter_code
_entity_poly.pdbx_strand_id
1 'polypeptide(L)'
;MKLKYADENLISRVVKIWLITGLVMVFMQIVIGGITRLTGSGLSITRWEIVTGSIPPLNEAQWQSEFELYQQTPQYHKINQGMSLSEFKFIYFWEYFHRLWARLMGLVFIFPFLWFLWRGMLSRRLVPRLLVVVALAGLEGFFGWIMVASGLIQRPWVNAYNLTLHLTMEIGRAHV
;
A
#
# COMPACT_ATOMS: atom_id res chain seq x y z
N MET A 1 27.86 19.81 4.17
CA MET A 1 26.64 20.65 4.11
C MET A 1 25.92 20.54 5.44
N LYS A 2 25.86 21.60 6.28
CA LYS A 2 25.11 21.54 7.55
C LYS A 2 23.62 21.67 7.24
N LEU A 3 22.80 20.69 7.62
CA LEU A 3 21.35 20.77 7.52
C LEU A 3 20.85 21.93 8.40
N LYS A 4 20.05 22.84 7.81
CA LYS A 4 19.31 23.86 8.55
C LYS A 4 18.03 23.21 9.07
N TYR A 5 17.63 23.56 10.29
CA TYR A 5 16.39 23.08 10.92
C TYR A 5 15.51 24.27 11.26
N ALA A 6 14.19 24.08 11.20
CA ALA A 6 13.22 25.05 11.65
C ALA A 6 13.21 25.17 13.18
N ASP A 7 12.69 26.29 13.69
CA ASP A 7 12.39 26.47 15.11
C ASP A 7 11.42 25.36 15.59
N GLU A 8 11.70 24.78 16.76
CA GLU A 8 10.93 23.68 17.31
C GLU A 8 9.46 24.02 17.60
N ASN A 9 9.18 25.31 17.80
CA ASN A 9 7.85 25.80 18.14
C ASN A 9 7.02 26.28 16.93
N LEU A 10 7.62 26.36 15.74
CA LEU A 10 6.99 26.92 14.54
C LEU A 10 6.96 25.90 13.40
N ILE A 11 5.90 25.09 13.36
CA ILE A 11 5.63 24.25 12.19
C ILE A 11 4.91 25.11 11.14
N SER A 12 5.49 25.23 9.94
CA SER A 12 4.90 26.00 8.85
C SER A 12 3.53 25.43 8.44
N ARG A 13 2.62 26.30 7.97
CA ARG A 13 1.28 25.89 7.51
C ARG A 13 1.32 24.78 6.45
N VAL A 14 2.29 24.86 5.53
CA VAL A 14 2.46 23.88 4.45
C VAL A 14 2.83 22.50 5.00
N VAL A 15 3.78 22.45 5.96
CA VAL A 15 4.15 21.19 6.63
C VAL A 15 2.96 20.60 7.40
N LYS A 16 2.17 21.43 8.09
CA LYS A 16 0.94 20.96 8.77
C LYS A 16 -0.05 20.34 7.80
N ILE A 17 -0.34 21.02 6.68
CA ILE A 17 -1.25 20.50 5.65
C ILE A 17 -0.74 19.19 5.11
N TRP A 18 0.55 19.08 4.79
CA TRP A 18 1.16 17.84 4.30
C TRP A 18 1.02 16.69 5.31
N LEU A 19 1.28 16.92 6.60
CA LEU A 19 1.12 15.91 7.65
C LEU A 19 -0.35 15.45 7.78
N ILE A 20 -1.30 16.39 7.73
CA ILE A 20 -2.73 16.07 7.75
C ILE A 20 -3.12 15.26 6.50
N THR A 21 -2.62 15.65 5.32
CA THR A 21 -2.85 14.88 4.09
C THR A 21 -2.32 13.46 4.22
N GLY A 22 -1.11 13.28 4.76
CA GLY A 22 -0.54 11.96 5.03
C GLY A 22 -1.42 11.13 5.97
N LEU A 23 -1.91 11.74 7.06
CA LEU A 23 -2.81 11.06 8.02
C LEU A 23 -4.12 10.61 7.34
N VAL A 24 -4.73 11.49 6.55
CA VAL A 24 -5.96 11.16 5.79
C VAL A 24 -5.69 10.03 4.80
N MET A 25 -4.55 10.05 4.10
CA MET A 25 -4.19 8.98 3.16
C MET A 25 -3.98 7.65 3.87
N VAL A 26 -3.37 7.62 5.07
CA VAL A 26 -3.23 6.41 5.89
C VAL A 26 -4.60 5.87 6.28
N PHE A 27 -5.50 6.74 6.76
CA PHE A 27 -6.87 6.32 7.09
C PHE A 27 -7.60 5.72 5.90
N MET A 28 -7.50 6.35 4.73
CA MET A 28 -8.08 5.80 3.49
C MET A 28 -7.44 4.46 3.08
N GLN A 29 -6.15 4.28 3.31
CA GLN A 29 -5.47 3.00 3.07
C GLN A 29 -6.07 1.87 3.91
N ILE A 30 -6.37 2.13 5.20
CA ILE A 30 -7.03 1.17 6.09
C ILE A 30 -8.42 0.80 5.55
N VAL A 31 -9.21 1.80 5.14
CA VAL A 31 -10.55 1.57 4.57
C VAL A 31 -10.48 0.74 3.28
N ILE A 32 -9.60 1.12 2.35
CA ILE A 32 -9.43 0.41 1.06
C ILE A 32 -8.92 -1.01 1.32
N GLY A 33 -7.96 -1.20 2.23
CA GLY A 33 -7.45 -2.50 2.64
C GLY A 33 -8.54 -3.38 3.26
N GLY A 34 -9.40 -2.81 4.10
CA GLY A 34 -10.58 -3.46 4.65
C GLY A 34 -11.54 -3.95 3.57
N ILE A 35 -11.85 -3.11 2.58
CA ILE A 35 -12.69 -3.49 1.43
C ILE A 35 -12.01 -4.62 0.64
N THR A 36 -10.72 -4.48 0.32
CA THR A 36 -9.95 -5.51 -0.40
C THR A 36 -9.99 -6.85 0.35
N ARG A 37 -9.91 -6.82 1.67
CA ARG A 37 -9.99 -8.03 2.51
C ARG A 37 -11.39 -8.63 2.51
N LEU A 38 -12.44 -7.82 2.69
CA LEU A 38 -13.83 -8.27 2.80
C LEU A 38 -14.38 -8.78 1.47
N THR A 39 -13.91 -8.24 0.34
CA THR A 39 -14.28 -8.71 -1.01
C THR A 39 -13.47 -9.91 -1.50
N GLY A 40 -12.52 -10.41 -0.69
CA GLY A 40 -11.65 -11.51 -1.09
C GLY A 40 -10.67 -11.16 -2.22
N SER A 41 -10.40 -9.87 -2.43
CA SER A 41 -9.64 -9.37 -3.60
C SER A 41 -8.13 -9.53 -3.48
N GLY A 42 -7.59 -9.74 -2.29
CA GLY A 42 -6.15 -9.58 -1.98
C GLY A 42 -5.19 -10.61 -2.59
N LEU A 43 -5.64 -11.51 -3.46
CA LEU A 43 -4.83 -12.49 -4.19
C LEU A 43 -5.20 -12.53 -5.68
N SER A 44 -5.87 -11.52 -6.20
CA SER A 44 -6.33 -11.45 -7.60
C SER A 44 -5.21 -11.07 -8.57
N ILE A 45 -4.22 -10.31 -8.10
CA ILE A 45 -3.04 -9.92 -8.88
C ILE A 45 -1.89 -10.88 -8.57
N THR A 46 -1.60 -11.75 -9.51
CA THR A 46 -0.65 -12.86 -9.33
C THR A 46 0.82 -12.43 -9.44
N ARG A 47 1.10 -11.30 -10.10
CA ARG A 47 2.44 -10.78 -10.30
C ARG A 47 2.75 -9.63 -9.35
N TRP A 48 3.97 -9.63 -8.80
CA TRP A 48 4.45 -8.52 -7.99
C TRP A 48 5.33 -7.59 -8.83
N GLU A 49 4.70 -6.61 -9.45
CA GLU A 49 5.38 -5.60 -10.26
C GLU A 49 5.28 -4.24 -9.57
N ILE A 50 6.42 -3.72 -9.11
CA ILE A 50 6.47 -2.48 -8.33
C ILE A 50 6.16 -1.26 -9.20
N VAL A 51 6.76 -1.17 -10.38
CA VAL A 51 6.63 -0.02 -11.30
C VAL A 51 5.59 -0.28 -12.37
N THR A 52 5.73 -1.34 -13.14
CA THR A 52 4.85 -1.69 -14.28
C THR A 52 3.44 -2.03 -13.82
N GLY A 53 3.27 -2.66 -12.66
CA GLY A 53 1.98 -2.92 -12.03
C GLY A 53 1.23 -1.67 -11.54
N SER A 54 1.68 -0.47 -11.91
CA SER A 54 0.94 0.79 -11.68
C SER A 54 -0.06 1.11 -12.79
N ILE A 55 -0.03 0.37 -13.90
CA ILE A 55 -0.96 0.50 -15.01
C ILE A 55 -1.83 -0.76 -15.04
N PRO A 56 -3.17 -0.64 -14.98
CA PRO A 56 -4.06 -1.81 -15.06
C PRO A 56 -4.11 -2.33 -16.50
N PRO A 57 -4.65 -3.53 -16.75
CA PRO A 57 -4.92 -4.00 -18.10
C PRO A 57 -5.76 -2.99 -18.88
N LEU A 58 -5.32 -2.63 -20.09
CA LEU A 58 -5.94 -1.56 -20.90
C LEU A 58 -6.85 -2.09 -22.00
N ASN A 59 -6.75 -3.38 -22.34
CA ASN A 59 -7.54 -4.01 -23.39
C ASN A 59 -7.99 -5.41 -22.98
N GLU A 60 -8.94 -5.96 -23.73
CA GLU A 60 -9.57 -7.24 -23.41
C GLU A 60 -8.58 -8.41 -23.44
N ALA A 61 -7.60 -8.39 -24.32
CA ALA A 61 -6.57 -9.44 -24.39
C ALA A 61 -5.70 -9.47 -23.11
N GLN A 62 -5.34 -8.30 -22.59
CA GLN A 62 -4.61 -8.20 -21.33
C GLN A 62 -5.47 -8.67 -20.14
N TRP A 63 -6.76 -8.31 -20.09
CA TRP A 63 -7.68 -8.78 -19.07
C TRP A 63 -7.82 -10.30 -19.10
N GLN A 64 -7.95 -10.88 -20.28
CA GLN A 64 -8.03 -12.32 -20.43
C GLN A 64 -6.74 -13.01 -19.95
N SER A 65 -5.57 -12.47 -20.31
CA SER A 65 -4.28 -12.99 -19.83
C SER A 65 -4.14 -12.96 -18.32
N GLU A 66 -4.52 -11.85 -17.65
CA GLU A 66 -4.48 -11.76 -16.18
C GLU A 66 -5.49 -12.72 -15.53
N PHE A 67 -6.66 -12.90 -16.14
CA PHE A 67 -7.65 -13.86 -15.65
C PHE A 67 -7.16 -15.30 -15.77
N GLU A 68 -6.52 -15.68 -16.87
CA GLU A 68 -5.91 -17.00 -17.07
C GLU A 68 -4.82 -17.30 -16.03
N LEU A 69 -4.00 -16.29 -15.66
CA LEU A 69 -3.04 -16.43 -14.56
C LEU A 69 -3.73 -16.62 -13.21
N TYR A 70 -4.78 -15.85 -12.95
CA TYR A 70 -5.56 -15.99 -11.72
C TYR A 70 -6.24 -17.37 -11.63
N GLN A 71 -6.74 -17.92 -12.74
CA GLN A 71 -7.35 -19.25 -12.80
C GLN A 71 -6.40 -20.38 -12.37
N GLN A 72 -5.07 -20.15 -12.41
CA GLN A 72 -4.08 -21.12 -11.95
C GLN A 72 -3.84 -21.04 -10.42
N THR A 73 -4.45 -20.09 -9.73
CA THR A 73 -4.22 -19.90 -8.29
C THR A 73 -5.07 -20.85 -7.43
N PRO A 74 -4.59 -21.18 -6.22
CA PRO A 74 -5.40 -21.93 -5.25
C PRO A 74 -6.71 -21.23 -4.87
N GLN A 75 -6.75 -19.90 -4.89
CA GLN A 75 -7.95 -19.13 -4.58
C GLN A 75 -9.03 -19.37 -5.63
N TYR A 76 -8.69 -19.34 -6.91
CA TYR A 76 -9.66 -19.65 -7.97
C TYR A 76 -10.22 -21.07 -7.82
N HIS A 77 -9.33 -22.07 -7.72
CA HIS A 77 -9.77 -23.47 -7.67
C HIS A 77 -10.62 -23.84 -6.46
N LYS A 78 -10.36 -23.21 -5.29
CA LYS A 78 -11.03 -23.59 -4.04
C LYS A 78 -12.21 -22.69 -3.67
N ILE A 79 -12.24 -21.45 -4.16
CA ILE A 79 -13.23 -20.44 -3.72
C ILE A 79 -14.01 -19.87 -4.91
N ASN A 80 -13.32 -19.50 -5.98
CA ASN A 80 -13.87 -18.70 -7.08
C ASN A 80 -14.01 -19.51 -8.38
N GLN A 81 -14.11 -20.83 -8.29
CA GLN A 81 -14.27 -21.68 -9.46
C GLN A 81 -15.57 -21.32 -10.22
N GLY A 82 -15.44 -21.09 -11.53
CA GLY A 82 -16.54 -20.65 -12.38
C GLY A 82 -16.80 -19.15 -12.39
N MET A 83 -15.94 -18.35 -11.71
CA MET A 83 -16.00 -16.89 -11.75
C MET A 83 -15.92 -16.39 -13.19
N SER A 84 -16.74 -15.41 -13.53
CA SER A 84 -16.71 -14.71 -14.80
C SER A 84 -15.60 -13.68 -14.88
N LEU A 85 -15.21 -13.26 -16.09
CA LEU A 85 -14.25 -12.18 -16.29
C LEU A 85 -14.69 -10.86 -15.64
N SER A 86 -15.99 -10.56 -15.61
CA SER A 86 -16.53 -9.35 -14.97
C SER A 86 -16.36 -9.37 -13.45
N GLU A 87 -16.60 -10.51 -12.81
CA GLU A 87 -16.36 -10.68 -11.38
C GLU A 87 -14.86 -10.62 -11.04
N PHE A 88 -14.01 -11.19 -11.90
CA PHE A 88 -12.57 -11.07 -11.76
C PHE A 88 -12.12 -9.60 -11.86
N LYS A 89 -12.62 -8.83 -12.83
CA LYS A 89 -12.32 -7.38 -12.94
C LYS A 89 -12.68 -6.62 -11.67
N PHE A 90 -13.76 -7.00 -10.97
CA PHE A 90 -14.17 -6.38 -9.71
C PHE A 90 -13.15 -6.63 -8.58
N ILE A 91 -12.74 -7.88 -8.36
CA ILE A 91 -11.75 -8.19 -7.32
C ILE A 91 -10.36 -7.66 -7.67
N TYR A 92 -9.99 -7.70 -8.94
CA TYR A 92 -8.74 -7.10 -9.44
C TYR A 92 -8.70 -5.60 -9.18
N PHE A 93 -9.82 -4.88 -9.43
CA PHE A 93 -9.89 -3.43 -9.20
C PHE A 93 -9.58 -3.06 -7.74
N TRP A 94 -10.15 -3.74 -6.76
CA TRP A 94 -9.92 -3.42 -5.35
C TRP A 94 -8.48 -3.68 -4.92
N GLU A 95 -7.87 -4.77 -5.35
CA GLU A 95 -6.47 -5.04 -5.07
C GLU A 95 -5.55 -4.06 -5.79
N TYR A 96 -5.81 -3.76 -7.06
CA TYR A 96 -5.07 -2.77 -7.83
C TYR A 96 -5.15 -1.39 -7.18
N PHE A 97 -6.34 -0.96 -6.80
CA PHE A 97 -6.57 0.35 -6.16
C PHE A 97 -5.86 0.45 -4.81
N HIS A 98 -5.90 -0.61 -3.99
CA HIS A 98 -5.15 -0.69 -2.73
C HIS A 98 -3.64 -0.52 -2.95
N ARG A 99 -3.08 -1.24 -3.91
CA ARG A 99 -1.65 -1.15 -4.25
C ARG A 99 -1.27 0.20 -4.85
N LEU A 100 -2.13 0.77 -5.71
CA LEU A 100 -1.92 2.09 -6.32
C LEU A 100 -1.93 3.19 -5.25
N TRP A 101 -2.92 3.15 -4.35
CA TRP A 101 -3.04 4.10 -3.24
C TRP A 101 -1.80 4.08 -2.34
N ALA A 102 -1.28 2.91 -2.00
CA ALA A 102 -0.04 2.76 -1.22
C ALA A 102 1.16 3.40 -1.94
N ARG A 103 1.30 3.22 -3.27
CA ARG A 103 2.36 3.87 -4.07
C ARG A 103 2.22 5.39 -4.05
N LEU A 104 1.00 5.90 -4.30
CA LEU A 104 0.73 7.35 -4.30
C LEU A 104 1.03 7.96 -2.91
N MET A 105 0.64 7.28 -1.85
CA MET A 105 0.94 7.69 -0.48
C MET A 105 2.46 7.78 -0.24
N GLY A 106 3.22 6.80 -0.70
CA GLY A 106 4.69 6.84 -0.65
C GLY A 106 5.28 8.07 -1.38
N LEU A 107 4.80 8.35 -2.59
CA LEU A 107 5.25 9.51 -3.37
C LEU A 107 4.87 10.84 -2.70
N VAL A 108 3.63 10.99 -2.26
CA VAL A 108 3.12 12.20 -1.58
C VAL A 108 3.84 12.43 -0.25
N PHE A 109 4.36 11.38 0.38
CA PHE A 109 5.11 11.51 1.63
C PHE A 109 6.60 11.79 1.38
N ILE A 110 7.27 10.98 0.56
CA ILE A 110 8.74 11.03 0.39
C ILE A 110 9.21 12.31 -0.30
N PHE A 111 8.57 12.73 -1.42
CA PHE A 111 9.02 13.90 -2.15
C PHE A 111 8.91 15.20 -1.33
N PRO A 112 7.79 15.52 -0.68
CA PRO A 112 7.73 16.69 0.19
C PRO A 112 8.62 16.55 1.43
N PHE A 113 8.78 15.35 2.01
CA PHE A 113 9.71 15.13 3.12
C PHE A 113 11.13 15.53 2.76
N LEU A 114 11.65 15.05 1.62
CA LEU A 114 12.99 15.40 1.14
C LEU A 114 13.12 16.90 0.81
N TRP A 115 12.09 17.48 0.20
CA TRP A 115 12.03 18.90 -0.09
C TRP A 115 12.06 19.75 1.19
N PHE A 116 11.21 19.46 2.17
CA PHE A 116 11.16 20.19 3.43
C PHE A 116 12.44 20.01 4.25
N LEU A 117 13.05 18.82 4.20
CA LEU A 117 14.34 18.57 4.84
C LEU A 117 15.44 19.43 4.19
N TRP A 118 15.49 19.46 2.86
CA TRP A 118 16.45 20.29 2.11
C TRP A 118 16.27 21.78 2.37
N ARG A 119 15.02 22.23 2.47
CA ARG A 119 14.68 23.65 2.75
C ARG A 119 14.86 24.04 4.23
N GLY A 120 15.16 23.09 5.11
CA GLY A 120 15.27 23.34 6.55
C GLY A 120 13.95 23.71 7.21
N MET A 121 12.83 23.22 6.69
CA MET A 121 11.48 23.51 7.19
C MET A 121 11.02 22.56 8.28
N LEU A 122 11.80 21.51 8.55
CA LEU A 122 11.50 20.50 9.58
C LEU A 122 12.34 20.76 10.82
N SER A 123 11.76 20.57 12.01
CA SER A 123 12.50 20.68 13.27
C SER A 123 13.36 19.42 13.51
N ARG A 124 14.39 19.57 14.38
CA ARG A 124 15.25 18.43 14.76
C ARG A 124 14.47 17.30 15.43
N ARG A 125 13.39 17.61 16.11
CA ARG A 125 12.52 16.59 16.77
C ARG A 125 11.61 15.88 15.78
N LEU A 126 11.15 16.57 14.73
CA LEU A 126 10.23 16.02 13.76
C LEU A 126 10.91 15.06 12.78
N VAL A 127 12.13 15.36 12.33
CA VAL A 127 12.86 14.52 11.36
C VAL A 127 12.98 13.06 11.78
N PRO A 128 13.46 12.70 12.99
CA PRO A 128 13.58 11.29 13.38
C PRO A 128 12.22 10.58 13.46
N ARG A 129 11.15 11.27 13.87
CA ARG A 129 9.81 10.69 13.87
C ARG A 129 9.33 10.37 12.46
N LEU A 130 9.53 11.28 11.51
CA LEU A 130 9.19 11.05 10.11
C LEU A 130 10.03 9.93 9.47
N LEU A 131 11.29 9.79 9.85
CA LEU A 131 12.12 8.66 9.41
C LEU A 131 11.60 7.32 9.94
N VAL A 132 11.11 7.28 11.20
CA VAL A 132 10.43 6.10 11.74
C VAL A 132 9.17 5.77 10.94
N VAL A 133 8.36 6.79 10.59
CA VAL A 133 7.17 6.60 9.74
C VAL A 133 7.55 6.00 8.38
N VAL A 134 8.62 6.51 7.75
CA VAL A 134 9.13 5.96 6.47
C VAL A 134 9.57 4.50 6.63
N ALA A 135 10.32 4.19 7.70
CA ALA A 135 10.79 2.84 7.97
C ALA A 135 9.62 1.87 8.19
N LEU A 136 8.63 2.27 9.00
CA LEU A 136 7.42 1.47 9.24
C LEU A 136 6.61 1.26 7.95
N ALA A 137 6.46 2.28 7.11
CA ALA A 137 5.79 2.15 5.82
C ALA A 137 6.52 1.19 4.87
N GLY A 138 7.86 1.21 4.87
CA GLY A 138 8.68 0.26 4.12
C GLY A 138 8.51 -1.19 4.61
N LEU A 139 8.50 -1.39 5.93
CA LEU A 139 8.24 -2.69 6.55
C LEU A 139 6.83 -3.20 6.25
N GLU A 140 5.85 -2.32 6.29
CA GLU A 140 4.47 -2.66 5.93
C GLU A 140 4.34 -3.14 4.49
N GLY A 141 4.98 -2.45 3.54
CA GLY A 141 5.04 -2.89 2.14
C GLY A 141 5.73 -4.24 1.98
N PHE A 142 6.81 -4.49 2.74
CA PHE A 142 7.52 -5.76 2.76
C PHE A 142 6.64 -6.90 3.31
N PHE A 143 5.97 -6.69 4.43
CA PHE A 143 5.04 -7.70 4.98
C PHE A 143 3.83 -7.92 4.07
N GLY A 144 3.32 -6.89 3.41
CA GLY A 144 2.29 -7.02 2.39
C GLY A 144 2.73 -7.90 1.22
N TRP A 145 3.98 -7.75 0.77
CA TRP A 145 4.55 -8.62 -0.24
C TRP A 145 4.66 -10.08 0.22
N ILE A 146 5.21 -10.34 1.41
CA ILE A 146 5.29 -11.70 1.98
C ILE A 146 3.89 -12.32 2.07
N MET A 147 2.91 -11.53 2.50
CA MET A 147 1.53 -11.97 2.67
C MET A 147 0.94 -12.47 1.34
N VAL A 148 1.09 -11.69 0.27
CA VAL A 148 0.60 -12.06 -1.08
C VAL A 148 1.39 -13.25 -1.62
N ALA A 149 2.73 -13.21 -1.57
CA ALA A 149 3.58 -14.29 -2.07
C ALA A 149 3.28 -15.63 -1.40
N SER A 150 3.03 -15.64 -0.09
CA SER A 150 2.67 -16.87 0.64
C SER A 150 1.25 -17.38 0.32
N GLY A 151 0.32 -16.50 0.01
CA GLY A 151 -1.06 -16.84 -0.33
C GLY A 151 -1.22 -17.44 -1.73
N LEU A 152 -0.36 -17.08 -2.67
CA LEU A 152 -0.42 -17.57 -4.07
C LEU A 152 0.08 -19.00 -4.25
N ILE A 153 0.82 -19.58 -3.27
CA ILE A 153 1.50 -20.87 -3.45
C ILE A 153 0.66 -22.05 -2.93
N GLN A 154 0.09 -21.97 -1.73
CA GLN A 154 -0.49 -23.16 -1.08
C GLN A 154 -1.89 -22.97 -0.52
N ARG A 155 -2.34 -21.75 -0.31
CA ARG A 155 -3.60 -21.44 0.39
C ARG A 155 -4.48 -20.51 -0.42
N PRO A 156 -5.81 -20.69 -0.36
CA PRO A 156 -6.75 -19.82 -1.07
C PRO A 156 -7.00 -18.48 -0.35
N TRP A 157 -6.37 -18.25 0.77
CA TRP A 157 -6.47 -17.04 1.60
C TRP A 157 -5.12 -16.64 2.18
N VAL A 158 -5.03 -15.39 2.55
CA VAL A 158 -3.87 -14.83 3.25
C VAL A 158 -3.70 -15.47 4.62
N ASN A 159 -2.46 -15.77 5.02
CA ASN A 159 -2.16 -16.30 6.34
C ASN A 159 -2.54 -15.28 7.42
N ALA A 160 -3.30 -15.72 8.45
CA ALA A 160 -3.78 -14.88 9.53
C ALA A 160 -2.63 -14.20 10.33
N TYR A 161 -1.51 -14.89 10.54
CA TYR A 161 -0.35 -14.31 11.21
C TYR A 161 0.29 -13.17 10.40
N ASN A 162 0.48 -13.38 9.08
CA ASN A 162 1.02 -12.35 8.20
C ASN A 162 0.09 -11.15 8.10
N LEU A 163 -1.23 -11.39 8.08
CA LEU A 163 -2.24 -10.34 8.11
C LEU A 163 -2.18 -9.55 9.43
N THR A 164 -2.07 -10.23 10.56
CA THR A 164 -1.97 -9.59 11.88
C THR A 164 -0.72 -8.72 11.97
N LEU A 165 0.43 -9.22 11.51
CA LEU A 165 1.68 -8.44 11.47
C LEU A 165 1.51 -7.18 10.60
N HIS A 166 0.95 -7.32 9.41
CA HIS A 166 0.70 -6.19 8.51
C HIS A 166 -0.21 -5.14 9.15
N LEU A 167 -1.35 -5.53 9.72
CA LEU A 167 -2.28 -4.63 10.40
C LEU A 167 -1.66 -3.98 11.65
N THR A 168 -0.84 -4.71 12.41
CA THR A 168 -0.16 -4.15 13.60
C THR A 168 0.83 -3.05 13.20
N MET A 169 1.58 -3.23 12.11
CA MET A 169 2.49 -2.21 11.60
C MET A 169 1.73 -0.96 11.10
N GLU A 170 0.58 -1.15 10.46
CA GLU A 170 -0.28 -0.06 10.00
C GLU A 170 -0.81 0.79 11.16
N ILE A 171 -1.29 0.14 12.24
CA ILE A 171 -1.72 0.82 13.47
C ILE A 171 -0.53 1.50 14.16
N GLY A 172 0.62 0.85 14.28
CA GLY A 172 1.83 1.41 14.88
C GLY A 172 2.28 2.70 14.20
N ARG A 173 2.16 2.79 12.88
CA ARG A 173 2.50 3.98 12.09
C ARG A 173 1.60 5.18 12.42
N ALA A 174 0.35 4.95 12.80
CA ALA A 174 -0.58 6.02 13.15
C ALA A 174 -0.28 6.67 14.53
N HIS A 175 0.58 6.05 15.35
CA HIS A 175 0.90 6.50 16.71
C HIS A 175 2.26 7.23 16.81
N VAL A 176 3.05 7.33 15.74
CA VAL A 176 4.34 8.02 15.68
C VAL A 176 4.20 9.45 15.21
#